data_6a02a37f42ce5989c2107a321fedeab9
#
_entry.id   6a02a37f42ce5989c2107a321fedeab9
#
_cell.length_a   1.000
_cell.length_b   1.000
_cell.length_c   1.000
_cell.angle_alpha   90.00
_cell.angle_beta   90.00
_cell.angle_gamma   90.00
#
_symmetry.space_group_name_H-M   'P 1'
#
loop_
_entity.id
_entity.type
_entity.pdbx_description
1 polymer ?
#
loop_
_entity_poly.entity_id
_entity_poly.type
_entity_poly.pdbx_seq_one_letter_code
_entity_poly.pdbx_strand_id
1 'polypeptide(L)'
;METAQKEEFTRVQRVSDNKYNLITADGKLLSKQWFDWIDYFHEGFAIVRREDYLTNFIDKQGKLLSEEWFSWVNDFKDGLAVGQRTNGEYFKIDKQGKILVVSE
;
A
#
# COMPACT_ATOMS: atom_id res chain seq x y z
N MET A 1 28.82 -0.43 13.83
CA MET A 1 28.08 -0.54 13.55
C MET A 1 27.15 -0.62 13.36
N GLU A 2 26.49 -0.67 13.03
CA GLU A 2 25.52 -0.83 12.64
C GLU A 2 24.78 -0.63 12.67
N THR A 3 24.69 -0.85 12.75
CA THR A 3 23.85 -0.37 12.15
C THR A 3 22.45 -0.35 12.40
N ALA A 4 21.91 0.53 12.26
CA ALA A 4 20.50 0.52 12.41
C ALA A 4 19.89 -0.53 11.54
N GLN A 5 18.99 -1.25 12.08
CA GLN A 5 18.24 -2.20 11.31
C GLN A 5 17.31 -1.47 10.38
N LYS A 6 17.47 -1.73 9.13
CA LYS A 6 16.50 -1.28 8.16
C LYS A 6 15.69 -2.45 7.72
N GLU A 7 14.40 -2.26 7.68
CA GLU A 7 13.57 -3.21 7.00
C GLU A 7 13.74 -3.01 5.53
N GLU A 8 14.14 -4.05 4.87
CA GLU A 8 14.40 -3.95 3.46
C GLU A 8 13.44 -4.83 2.70
N PHE A 9 12.82 -4.23 1.72
CA PHE A 9 11.92 -4.94 0.82
C PHE A 9 12.43 -4.71 -0.59
N THR A 10 12.47 -5.78 -1.36
CA THR A 10 12.87 -5.72 -2.76
C THR A 10 11.64 -6.00 -3.61
N ARG A 11 11.37 -5.09 -4.54
CA ARG A 11 10.28 -5.29 -5.48
C ARG A 11 10.68 -6.34 -6.50
N VAL A 12 9.80 -7.31 -6.70
CA VAL A 12 10.02 -8.38 -7.67
C VAL A 12 8.83 -8.44 -8.60
N GLN A 13 9.09 -8.84 -9.84
CA GLN A 13 8.05 -8.92 -10.85
C GLN A 13 7.95 -10.36 -11.32
N ARG A 14 6.74 -10.87 -11.38
CA ARG A 14 6.50 -12.23 -11.84
C ARG A 14 6.41 -12.26 -13.35
N VAL A 15 7.17 -13.19 -13.96
CA VAL A 15 7.29 -13.24 -15.41
C VAL A 15 5.97 -13.59 -16.07
N SER A 16 5.19 -14.47 -15.45
CA SER A 16 3.99 -15.01 -16.08
C SER A 16 2.93 -13.95 -16.37
N ASP A 17 2.82 -12.92 -15.52
CA ASP A 17 1.76 -11.91 -15.68
C ASP A 17 2.25 -10.49 -15.42
N ASN A 18 3.55 -10.31 -15.18
CA ASN A 18 4.16 -9.00 -14.93
C ASN A 18 3.66 -8.30 -13.67
N LYS A 19 3.07 -9.04 -12.73
CA LYS A 19 2.61 -8.45 -11.49
C LYS A 19 3.74 -8.40 -10.48
N TYR A 20 3.58 -7.54 -9.49
CA TYR A 20 4.62 -7.22 -8.51
C TYR A 20 4.27 -7.72 -7.13
N ASN A 21 5.29 -8.00 -6.37
CA ASN A 21 5.24 -8.30 -4.96
C ASN A 21 6.52 -7.78 -4.35
N LEU A 22 6.68 -7.97 -3.07
CA LEU A 22 7.91 -7.61 -2.37
C LEU A 22 8.50 -8.86 -1.74
N ILE A 23 9.82 -8.91 -1.72
CA ILE A 23 10.55 -9.95 -0.99
C ILE A 23 11.17 -9.29 0.23
N THR A 24 10.96 -9.91 1.38
CA THR A 24 11.54 -9.44 2.63
C THR A 24 13.04 -9.75 2.69
N ALA A 25 13.72 -9.21 3.69
CA ALA A 25 15.16 -9.41 3.83
C ALA A 25 15.52 -10.87 3.97
N ASP A 26 14.64 -11.71 4.52
CA ASP A 26 14.90 -13.14 4.68
C ASP A 26 14.41 -13.95 3.49
N GLY A 27 14.04 -13.30 2.40
CA GLY A 27 13.75 -13.98 1.13
C GLY A 27 12.33 -14.47 0.96
N LYS A 28 11.41 -14.00 1.78
CA LYS A 28 10.02 -14.45 1.70
C LYS A 28 9.16 -13.42 0.99
N LEU A 29 8.14 -13.90 0.29
CA LEU A 29 7.16 -12.99 -0.31
C LEU A 29 6.37 -12.32 0.80
N LEU A 30 6.20 -11.01 0.68
CA LEU A 30 5.48 -10.23 1.68
C LEU A 30 3.99 -10.52 1.66
N SER A 31 3.40 -10.58 0.47
CA SER A 31 1.96 -10.71 0.31
C SER A 31 1.63 -11.99 -0.44
N LYS A 32 0.48 -12.57 -0.12
CA LYS A 32 -0.06 -13.67 -0.92
C LYS A 32 -0.60 -13.19 -2.24
N GLN A 33 -0.97 -11.90 -2.31
CA GLN A 33 -1.54 -11.31 -3.50
C GLN A 33 -0.45 -10.60 -4.29
N TRP A 34 -0.54 -10.69 -5.61
CA TRP A 34 0.33 -9.97 -6.52
C TRP A 34 -0.44 -8.78 -7.09
N PHE A 35 0.26 -7.66 -7.30
CA PHE A 35 -0.37 -6.40 -7.67
C PHE A 35 0.20 -5.88 -8.98
N ASP A 36 -0.57 -5.05 -9.67
CA ASP A 36 -0.07 -4.35 -10.85
C ASP A 36 1.04 -3.39 -10.50
N TRP A 37 1.05 -2.88 -9.27
CA TRP A 37 2.10 -1.98 -8.82
C TRP A 37 2.16 -1.96 -7.30
N ILE A 38 3.36 -1.83 -6.77
CA ILE A 38 3.61 -1.60 -5.34
C ILE A 38 4.61 -0.47 -5.26
N ASP A 39 4.25 0.56 -4.52
CA ASP A 39 5.13 1.70 -4.30
C ASP A 39 6.03 1.46 -3.10
N TYR A 40 6.83 2.45 -2.75
CA TYR A 40 7.68 2.37 -1.58
C TYR A 40 6.86 2.59 -0.32
N PHE A 41 7.42 2.15 0.83
CA PHE A 41 6.77 2.35 2.11
C PHE A 41 6.94 3.79 2.59
N HIS A 42 5.86 4.35 3.10
CA HIS A 42 5.83 5.65 3.75
C HIS A 42 5.05 5.50 5.05
N GLU A 43 5.70 5.79 6.17
CA GLU A 43 5.09 5.68 7.49
C GLU A 43 4.47 4.30 7.75
N GLY A 44 5.11 3.25 7.21
CA GLY A 44 4.67 1.89 7.44
C GLY A 44 3.70 1.32 6.44
N PHE A 45 3.32 2.09 5.43
CA PHE A 45 2.36 1.64 4.42
C PHE A 45 2.86 1.93 3.02
N ALA A 46 2.59 1.02 2.11
CA ALA A 46 2.91 1.19 0.70
C ALA A 46 1.61 1.16 -0.10
N ILE A 47 1.53 2.00 -1.11
CA ILE A 47 0.37 2.01 -2.01
C ILE A 47 0.50 0.83 -2.96
N VAL A 48 -0.59 0.09 -3.12
CA VAL A 48 -0.70 -1.01 -4.07
C VAL A 48 -1.83 -0.73 -5.04
N ARG A 49 -1.68 -1.21 -6.27
CA ARG A 49 -2.68 -0.99 -7.33
C ARG A 49 -3.05 -2.33 -7.95
N ARG A 50 -4.34 -2.53 -8.15
CA ARG A 50 -4.88 -3.70 -8.82
C ARG A 50 -4.96 -3.46 -10.32
N GLU A 51 -5.29 -4.53 -11.06
CA GLU A 51 -5.39 -4.45 -12.52
C GLU A 51 -6.54 -3.55 -13.00
N ASP A 52 -7.52 -3.29 -12.13
CA ASP A 52 -8.60 -2.34 -12.45
C ASP A 52 -8.23 -0.90 -12.07
N TYR A 53 -6.96 -0.66 -11.74
CA TYR A 53 -6.40 0.63 -11.36
C TYR A 53 -6.87 1.15 -10.00
N LEU A 54 -7.59 0.34 -9.24
CA LEU A 54 -7.95 0.74 -7.87
C LEU A 54 -6.77 0.53 -6.94
N THR A 55 -6.69 1.37 -5.92
CA THR A 55 -5.55 1.44 -5.01
C THR A 55 -5.96 1.17 -3.58
N ASN A 56 -4.99 0.79 -2.79
CA ASN A 56 -5.14 0.52 -1.36
C ASN A 56 -3.76 0.65 -0.74
N PHE A 57 -3.65 0.34 0.53
CA PHE A 57 -2.37 0.32 1.23
C PHE A 57 -2.10 -1.09 1.75
N ILE A 58 -0.82 -1.44 1.79
CA ILE A 58 -0.37 -2.69 2.39
C ILE A 58 0.61 -2.34 3.50
N ASP A 59 0.54 -3.03 4.63
CA ASP A 59 1.46 -2.79 5.73
C ASP A 59 2.70 -3.68 5.58
N LYS A 60 3.62 -3.60 6.53
CA LYS A 60 4.88 -4.33 6.45
C LYS A 60 4.75 -5.81 6.74
N GLN A 61 3.55 -6.26 7.14
CA GLN A 61 3.24 -7.67 7.28
C GLN A 61 2.48 -8.20 6.07
N GLY A 62 2.23 -7.36 5.07
CA GLY A 62 1.57 -7.78 3.84
C GLY A 62 0.05 -7.73 3.89
N LYS A 63 -0.51 -7.06 4.89
CA LYS A 63 -1.96 -6.98 5.04
C LYS A 63 -2.49 -5.69 4.45
N LEU A 64 -3.62 -5.80 3.76
CA LEU A 64 -4.30 -4.62 3.24
C LEU A 64 -4.90 -3.83 4.39
N LEU A 65 -4.79 -2.51 4.30
CA LEU A 65 -5.30 -1.61 5.33
C LEU A 65 -6.81 -1.53 5.31
N SER A 66 -7.42 -1.52 4.14
CA SER A 66 -8.85 -1.33 3.98
C SER A 66 -9.45 -2.46 3.18
N GLU A 67 -10.69 -2.81 3.46
CA GLU A 67 -11.43 -3.73 2.60
C GLU A 67 -11.92 -3.03 1.34
N GLU A 68 -12.04 -1.71 1.41
CA GLU A 68 -12.45 -0.91 0.27
C GLU A 68 -11.24 -0.56 -0.59
N TRP A 69 -11.41 -0.54 -1.90
CA TRP A 69 -10.40 -0.09 -2.84
C TRP A 69 -10.82 1.25 -3.40
N PHE A 70 -9.83 2.12 -3.66
CA PHE A 70 -10.06 3.53 -3.93
C PHE A 70 -9.60 3.90 -5.33
N SER A 71 -10.17 4.97 -5.88
CA SER A 71 -9.74 5.49 -7.17
C SER A 71 -8.28 5.89 -7.14
N TRP A 72 -7.88 6.57 -6.08
CA TRP A 72 -6.47 6.90 -5.85
C TRP A 72 -6.29 7.26 -4.39
N VAL A 73 -5.05 7.18 -3.93
CA VAL A 73 -4.65 7.58 -2.59
C VAL A 73 -3.26 8.21 -2.68
N ASN A 74 -2.94 9.07 -1.72
CA ASN A 74 -1.59 9.57 -1.52
C ASN A 74 -0.91 8.82 -0.40
N ASP A 75 0.40 8.99 -0.29
CA ASP A 75 1.15 8.37 0.78
C ASP A 75 0.73 8.92 2.14
N PHE A 76 0.95 8.12 3.18
CA PHE A 76 0.75 8.58 4.54
C PHE A 76 1.75 9.67 4.88
N LYS A 77 1.24 10.70 5.53
CA LYS A 77 2.06 11.78 6.04
C LYS A 77 1.45 12.25 7.35
N ASP A 78 2.25 12.27 8.41
CA ASP A 78 1.79 12.71 9.73
C ASP A 78 0.57 11.92 10.21
N GLY A 79 0.55 10.62 9.91
CA GLY A 79 -0.47 9.71 10.40
C GLY A 79 -1.73 9.61 9.58
N LEU A 80 -1.86 10.39 8.51
CA LEU A 80 -3.05 10.40 7.67
C LEU A 80 -2.68 10.31 6.20
N ALA A 81 -3.58 9.74 5.41
CA ALA A 81 -3.48 9.77 3.96
C ALA A 81 -4.80 10.28 3.41
N VAL A 82 -4.75 10.85 2.22
CA VAL A 82 -5.95 11.35 1.54
C VAL A 82 -6.15 10.57 0.26
N GLY A 83 -7.38 10.54 -0.20
CA GLY A 83 -7.69 9.88 -1.45
C GLY A 83 -9.08 10.20 -1.92
N GLN A 84 -9.50 9.47 -2.93
CA GLN A 84 -10.81 9.64 -3.53
C GLN A 84 -11.43 8.27 -3.72
N ARG A 85 -12.66 8.12 -3.29
CA ARG A 85 -13.44 6.89 -3.45
C ARG A 85 -13.93 6.78 -4.89
N THR A 86 -14.33 5.59 -5.26
CA THR A 86 -14.84 5.33 -6.60
C THR A 86 -16.11 6.13 -6.91
N ASN A 87 -16.84 6.55 -5.88
CA ASN A 87 -18.01 7.40 -6.06
C ASN A 87 -17.68 8.89 -6.17
N GLY A 88 -16.37 9.23 -6.15
CA GLY A 88 -15.92 10.61 -6.27
C GLY A 88 -15.74 11.32 -4.94
N GLU A 89 -16.08 10.69 -3.83
CA GLU A 89 -16.00 11.31 -2.51
C GLU A 89 -14.57 11.37 -2.03
N TYR A 90 -14.13 12.51 -1.55
CA TYR A 90 -12.79 12.65 -0.96
C TYR A 90 -12.80 12.21 0.48
N PHE A 91 -11.68 11.66 0.94
CA PHE A 91 -11.59 11.14 2.30
C PHE A 91 -10.18 11.26 2.83
N LYS A 92 -10.08 11.14 4.15
CA LYS A 92 -8.82 10.89 4.85
C LYS A 92 -8.94 9.53 5.51
N ILE A 93 -7.81 8.85 5.62
CA ILE A 93 -7.75 7.54 6.27
C ILE A 93 -6.59 7.54 7.25
N ASP A 94 -6.82 6.99 8.44
CA ASP A 94 -5.75 6.89 9.44
C ASP A 94 -5.07 5.52 9.33
N LYS A 95 -4.07 5.31 10.18
CA LYS A 95 -3.26 4.09 10.12
C LYS A 95 -3.99 2.86 10.64
N GLN A 96 -5.16 3.02 11.22
CA GLN A 96 -6.01 1.91 11.62
C GLN A 96 -7.06 1.60 10.56
N GLY A 97 -7.04 2.34 9.44
CA GLY A 97 -8.00 2.12 8.37
C GLY A 97 -9.32 2.85 8.54
N LYS A 98 -9.40 3.75 9.51
CA LYS A 98 -10.63 4.50 9.74
C LYS A 98 -10.73 5.62 8.73
N ILE A 99 -11.87 5.68 8.06
CA ILE A 99 -12.11 6.64 7.00
C ILE A 99 -12.90 7.81 7.55
N LEU A 100 -12.43 9.01 7.24
CA LEU A 100 -13.09 10.26 7.58
C LEU A 100 -13.43 10.96 6.27
N VAL A 101 -14.71 11.14 6.02
CA VAL A 101 -15.14 11.78 4.79
C VAL A 101 -14.89 13.28 4.89
N VAL A 102 -14.36 13.85 3.83
CA VAL A 102 -14.08 15.28 3.80
C VAL A 102 -15.33 15.98 3.29
N SER A 103 -15.93 16.80 4.15
CA SER A 103 -17.07 17.62 3.76
C SER A 103 -16.59 18.80 2.94
N GLU A 104 -17.42 19.24 2.06
CA GLU A 104 -17.14 20.42 1.29
C GLU A 104 -17.73 21.65 1.92
#